data_696e67244accaa7960b7953ddb57e9c8
#
_entry.id   696e67244accaa7960b7953ddb57e9c8
#
_cell.length_a   1.000
_cell.length_b   1.000
_cell.length_c   1.000
_cell.angle_alpha   90.00
_cell.angle_beta   90.00
_cell.angle_gamma   90.00
#
_symmetry.space_group_name_H-M   'P 1'
#
loop_
_entity.id
_entity.type
_entity.pdbx_description
1 polymer ?
#
loop_
_entity_poly.entity_id
_entity_poly.type
_entity_poly.pdbx_seq_one_letter_code
_entity_poly.pdbx_strand_id
1 'polypeptide(L)'
;LKETMYEAITAGEKDYSALVSKLKSKGIEAVYLGGYHTEGGLIVRQMRDQGMKTKLISGDALVTAEYWQITGDAGEGTLMTFSPDPRNNPEAAPLVKKFKAAGIEPEGYVLYSYAALEVFAQAAKMAGSTDSNKVMKAMKKGKFNTVLGTLSFDKKGDVSLPGYVWYEWSKGNYK
;
A
#
# COMPACT_ATOMS: atom_id res chain seq x y z
N LEU A 1 13.68 0.12 -20.76
CA LEU A 1 14.41 -0.51 -19.66
C LEU A 1 14.58 -2.00 -19.97
N LYS A 2 15.74 -2.56 -19.62
CA LYS A 2 16.02 -3.98 -19.74
C LYS A 2 16.28 -4.52 -18.33
N GLU A 3 15.57 -5.60 -17.96
CA GLU A 3 15.83 -6.31 -16.71
C GLU A 3 17.23 -6.92 -16.77
N THR A 4 18.03 -6.64 -15.73
CA THR A 4 19.41 -7.14 -15.61
C THR A 4 19.45 -8.40 -14.75
N MET A 5 18.53 -8.51 -13.79
CA MET A 5 18.48 -9.61 -12.84
C MET A 5 17.06 -9.79 -12.33
N TYR A 6 16.62 -11.04 -12.20
CA TYR A 6 15.39 -11.45 -11.51
C TYR A 6 15.74 -12.49 -10.45
N GLU A 7 15.28 -12.28 -9.22
CA GLU A 7 15.53 -13.19 -8.09
C GLU A 7 14.27 -13.29 -7.23
N ALA A 8 14.00 -14.48 -6.74
CA ALA A 8 12.99 -14.67 -5.73
C ALA A 8 13.58 -14.43 -4.32
N ILE A 9 12.77 -13.90 -3.43
CA ILE A 9 13.10 -13.80 -2.00
C ILE A 9 12.16 -14.68 -1.19
N THR A 10 12.63 -15.15 -0.05
CA THR A 10 11.81 -15.91 0.90
C THR A 10 11.25 -14.96 1.96
N ALA A 11 9.93 -14.94 2.10
CA ALA A 11 9.29 -14.14 3.14
C ALA A 11 9.70 -14.65 4.54
N GLY A 12 9.88 -13.71 5.47
CA GLY A 12 10.24 -13.99 6.85
C GLY A 12 11.74 -14.19 7.12
N GLU A 13 12.60 -14.20 6.09
CA GLU A 13 14.05 -14.17 6.28
C GLU A 13 14.49 -12.88 6.98
N LYS A 14 15.60 -12.97 7.71
CA LYS A 14 16.18 -11.84 8.45
C LYS A 14 17.47 -11.32 7.80
N ASP A 15 18.06 -12.10 6.91
CA ASP A 15 19.33 -11.77 6.25
C ASP A 15 19.22 -11.94 4.73
N TYR A 16 19.38 -10.85 4.03
CA TYR A 16 19.42 -10.76 2.57
C TYR A 16 20.82 -10.35 2.06
N SER A 17 21.86 -10.45 2.88
CA SER A 17 23.21 -10.00 2.56
C SER A 17 23.79 -10.65 1.30
N ALA A 18 23.49 -11.92 1.07
CA ALA A 18 23.90 -12.63 -0.14
C ALA A 18 23.24 -12.03 -1.41
N LEU A 19 21.92 -11.74 -1.36
CA LEU A 19 21.21 -11.05 -2.43
C LEU A 19 21.80 -9.66 -2.66
N VAL A 20 21.98 -8.89 -1.59
CA VAL A 20 22.54 -7.52 -1.65
C VAL A 20 23.95 -7.52 -2.24
N SER A 21 24.81 -8.47 -1.85
CA SER A 21 26.15 -8.63 -2.42
C SER A 21 26.10 -8.92 -3.92
N LYS A 22 25.13 -9.72 -4.36
CA LYS A 22 24.92 -10.02 -5.78
C LYS A 22 24.42 -8.78 -6.55
N LEU A 23 23.50 -8.00 -5.97
CA LEU A 23 23.06 -6.72 -6.53
C LEU A 23 24.24 -5.76 -6.71
N LYS A 24 25.08 -5.64 -5.65
CA LYS A 24 26.27 -4.78 -5.66
C LYS A 24 27.27 -5.20 -6.71
N SER A 25 27.59 -6.48 -6.82
CA SER A 25 28.56 -7.00 -7.78
C SER A 25 28.14 -6.76 -9.24
N LYS A 26 26.83 -6.68 -9.49
CA LYS A 26 26.26 -6.38 -10.81
C LYS A 26 26.04 -4.89 -11.07
N GLY A 27 26.37 -4.01 -10.12
CA GLY A 27 26.18 -2.57 -10.25
C GLY A 27 24.73 -2.14 -10.42
N ILE A 28 23.79 -2.82 -9.73
CA ILE A 28 22.36 -2.54 -9.88
C ILE A 28 22.02 -1.16 -9.28
N GLU A 29 21.44 -0.29 -10.10
CA GLU A 29 21.09 1.09 -9.73
C GLU A 29 19.66 1.22 -9.20
N ALA A 30 18.75 0.35 -9.64
CA ALA A 30 17.36 0.31 -9.20
C ALA A 30 16.87 -1.13 -9.01
N VAL A 31 16.11 -1.36 -7.95
CA VAL A 31 15.44 -2.63 -7.65
C VAL A 31 13.94 -2.38 -7.58
N TYR A 32 13.18 -3.13 -8.34
CA TYR A 32 11.73 -3.24 -8.13
C TYR A 32 11.45 -4.46 -7.24
N LEU A 33 10.80 -4.24 -6.10
CA LEU A 33 10.45 -5.29 -5.15
C LEU A 33 8.93 -5.53 -5.17
N GLY A 34 8.53 -6.74 -5.51
CA GLY A 34 7.19 -7.27 -5.26
C GLY A 34 7.17 -8.02 -3.93
N GLY A 35 7.00 -7.31 -2.82
CA GLY A 35 7.08 -7.89 -1.47
C GLY A 35 6.51 -6.95 -0.42
N TYR A 36 6.70 -7.30 0.85
CA TYR A 36 6.16 -6.57 1.98
C TYR A 36 7.20 -5.65 2.63
N HIS A 37 6.71 -4.80 3.53
CA HIS A 37 7.52 -3.78 4.22
C HIS A 37 8.66 -4.37 5.06
N THR A 38 8.48 -5.56 5.64
CA THR A 38 9.52 -6.20 6.47
C THR A 38 10.73 -6.56 5.62
N GLU A 39 10.54 -7.31 4.55
CA GLU A 39 11.60 -7.74 3.64
C GLU A 39 12.21 -6.54 2.91
N GLY A 40 11.35 -5.65 2.40
CA GLY A 40 11.80 -4.42 1.73
C GLY A 40 12.66 -3.54 2.63
N GLY A 41 12.25 -3.39 3.88
CA GLY A 41 13.00 -2.64 4.88
C GLY A 41 14.36 -3.25 5.20
N LEU A 42 14.43 -4.57 5.38
CA LEU A 42 15.69 -5.27 5.64
C LEU A 42 16.64 -5.19 4.43
N ILE A 43 16.12 -5.38 3.22
CA ILE A 43 16.91 -5.31 1.99
C ILE A 43 17.49 -3.90 1.82
N VAL A 44 16.69 -2.85 1.99
CA VAL A 44 17.18 -1.48 1.81
C VAL A 44 18.23 -1.10 2.86
N ARG A 45 18.04 -1.51 4.11
CA ARG A 45 19.07 -1.32 5.15
C ARG A 45 20.38 -1.99 4.76
N GLN A 46 20.33 -3.28 4.42
CA GLN A 46 21.52 -4.05 4.05
C GLN A 46 22.20 -3.50 2.78
N MET A 47 21.43 -2.93 1.84
CA MET A 47 22.01 -2.20 0.71
C MET A 47 22.79 -0.96 1.20
N ARG A 48 22.25 -0.17 2.13
CA ARG A 48 22.94 1.01 2.68
C ARG A 48 24.15 0.62 3.52
N ASP A 49 24.04 -0.45 4.32
CA ASP A 49 25.18 -0.99 5.11
C ASP A 49 26.35 -1.42 4.21
N GLN A 50 26.06 -1.91 3.01
CA GLN A 50 27.07 -2.23 2.00
C GLN A 50 27.51 -1.01 1.14
N GLY A 51 27.07 0.20 1.48
CA GLY A 51 27.42 1.44 0.78
C GLY A 51 26.74 1.64 -0.57
N MET A 52 25.67 0.89 -0.84
CA MET A 52 24.90 1.02 -2.10
C MET A 52 23.97 2.23 -2.04
N LYS A 53 23.85 2.93 -3.17
CA LYS A 53 22.88 4.02 -3.38
C LYS A 53 21.68 3.58 -4.25
N THR A 54 21.53 2.28 -4.45
CA THR A 54 20.49 1.66 -5.27
C THR A 54 19.10 2.16 -4.83
N LYS A 55 18.28 2.59 -5.79
CA LYS A 55 16.92 3.03 -5.55
C LYS A 55 16.02 1.81 -5.34
N LEU A 56 15.27 1.78 -4.24
CA LEU A 56 14.20 0.81 -4.06
C LEU A 56 12.89 1.38 -4.61
N ILE A 57 12.21 0.58 -5.40
CA ILE A 57 10.89 0.87 -5.97
C ILE A 57 9.97 -0.30 -5.63
N SER A 58 8.76 -0.03 -5.19
CA SER A 58 7.82 -1.09 -4.81
C SER A 58 6.36 -0.69 -5.09
N GLY A 59 5.46 -1.60 -4.78
CA GLY A 59 4.03 -1.34 -4.72
C GLY A 59 3.59 -0.77 -3.37
N ASP A 60 2.35 -0.96 -3.09
CA ASP A 60 1.56 -0.42 -1.98
C ASP A 60 1.92 -0.95 -0.59
N ALA A 61 2.55 -2.12 -0.51
CA ALA A 61 2.89 -2.75 0.77
C ALA A 61 3.92 -1.98 1.63
N LEU A 62 4.57 -0.95 1.07
CA LEU A 62 5.50 -0.10 1.81
C LEU A 62 4.85 1.19 2.36
N VAL A 63 3.53 1.37 2.15
CA VAL A 63 2.78 2.54 2.64
C VAL A 63 2.34 2.30 4.08
N THR A 64 3.29 2.13 4.99
CA THR A 64 3.06 1.89 6.42
C THR A 64 4.22 2.41 7.24
N ALA A 65 3.93 2.96 8.42
CA ALA A 65 4.95 3.47 9.35
C ALA A 65 5.97 2.40 9.76
N GLU A 66 5.57 1.11 9.78
CA GLU A 66 6.48 0.01 10.09
C GLU A 66 7.65 -0.08 9.12
N TYR A 67 7.44 0.27 7.83
CA TYR A 67 8.55 0.34 6.88
C TYR A 67 9.63 1.31 7.37
N TRP A 68 9.24 2.53 7.75
CA TRP A 68 10.19 3.51 8.27
C TRP A 68 10.79 3.11 9.61
N GLN A 69 10.02 2.47 10.50
CA GLN A 69 10.55 1.94 11.77
C GLN A 69 11.67 0.91 11.54
N ILE A 70 11.57 0.11 10.47
CA ILE A 70 12.60 -0.87 10.10
C ILE A 70 13.79 -0.18 9.46
N THR A 71 13.55 0.77 8.56
CA THR A 71 14.62 1.35 7.73
C THR A 71 15.33 2.53 8.36
N GLY A 72 14.61 3.37 9.11
CA GLY A 72 15.10 4.71 9.45
C GLY A 72 15.53 5.44 8.17
N ASP A 73 16.62 6.21 8.29
CA ASP A 73 17.17 7.01 7.18
C ASP A 73 17.60 6.17 5.96
N ALA A 74 17.83 4.87 6.13
CA ALA A 74 18.11 3.98 5.00
C ALA A 74 16.97 3.91 3.99
N GLY A 75 15.74 4.15 4.44
CA GLY A 75 14.52 4.16 3.61
C GLY A 75 14.31 5.45 2.82
N GLU A 76 15.12 6.49 3.05
CA GLU A 76 14.98 7.77 2.35
C GLU A 76 15.03 7.59 0.85
N GLY A 77 14.09 8.22 0.15
CA GLY A 77 13.99 8.17 -1.30
C GLY A 77 13.45 6.85 -1.86
N THR A 78 12.91 5.94 -1.04
CA THR A 78 12.18 4.76 -1.52
C THR A 78 10.91 5.21 -2.24
N LEU A 79 10.71 4.71 -3.46
CA LEU A 79 9.52 4.98 -4.26
C LEU A 79 8.52 3.85 -4.14
N MET A 80 7.24 4.20 -4.10
CA MET A 80 6.16 3.23 -4.05
C MET A 80 4.89 3.76 -4.72
N THR A 81 4.02 2.86 -5.14
CA THR A 81 2.72 3.23 -5.72
C THR A 81 1.60 2.83 -4.77
N PHE A 82 0.64 3.71 -4.61
CA PHE A 82 -0.59 3.46 -3.85
C PHE A 82 -1.73 4.34 -4.37
N SER A 83 -2.94 4.07 -3.95
CA SER A 83 -4.08 4.96 -4.17
C SER A 83 -3.87 6.31 -3.45
N PRO A 84 -4.50 7.39 -3.93
CA PRO A 84 -4.45 8.69 -3.24
C PRO A 84 -4.80 8.57 -1.76
N ASP A 85 -4.07 9.27 -0.89
CA ASP A 85 -4.26 9.20 0.55
C ASP A 85 -5.66 9.69 0.97
N PRO A 86 -6.53 8.81 1.46
CA PRO A 86 -7.91 9.15 1.76
C PRO A 86 -8.05 10.06 2.98
N ARG A 87 -7.00 10.24 3.79
CA ARG A 87 -7.00 11.20 4.91
C ARG A 87 -7.15 12.64 4.43
N ASN A 88 -6.81 12.90 3.16
CA ASN A 88 -6.98 14.21 2.52
C ASN A 88 -8.41 14.44 1.99
N ASN A 89 -9.28 13.43 2.04
CA ASN A 89 -10.68 13.59 1.63
C ASN A 89 -11.49 14.26 2.76
N PRO A 90 -12.16 15.38 2.49
CA PRO A 90 -13.03 16.03 3.49
C PRO A 90 -14.10 15.12 4.08
N GLU A 91 -14.64 14.18 3.30
CA GLU A 91 -15.64 13.21 3.75
C GLU A 91 -15.07 12.24 4.79
N ALA A 92 -13.77 11.94 4.75
CA ALA A 92 -13.10 11.09 5.73
C ALA A 92 -12.76 11.83 7.05
N ALA A 93 -12.73 13.18 7.07
CA ALA A 93 -12.24 13.94 8.21
C ALA A 93 -12.90 13.57 9.57
N PRO A 94 -14.24 13.37 9.68
CA PRO A 94 -14.87 12.97 10.94
C PRO A 94 -14.39 11.60 11.44
N LEU A 95 -14.16 10.66 10.51
CA LEU A 95 -13.69 9.32 10.85
C LEU A 95 -12.21 9.32 11.21
N VAL A 96 -11.39 10.05 10.48
CA VAL A 96 -9.96 10.28 10.82
C VAL A 96 -9.83 10.81 12.24
N LYS A 97 -10.66 11.80 12.62
CA LYS A 97 -10.68 12.33 13.99
C LYS A 97 -11.02 11.25 15.03
N LYS A 98 -11.97 10.36 14.74
CA LYS A 98 -12.35 9.25 15.64
C LYS A 98 -11.21 8.26 15.81
N PHE A 99 -10.54 7.86 14.73
CA PHE A 99 -9.39 6.97 14.80
C PHE A 99 -8.26 7.58 15.64
N LYS A 100 -7.91 8.85 15.38
CA LYS A 100 -6.86 9.55 16.15
C LYS A 100 -7.21 9.69 17.62
N ALA A 101 -8.48 9.95 17.96
CA ALA A 101 -8.93 9.99 19.34
C ALA A 101 -8.83 8.63 20.05
N ALA A 102 -8.86 7.53 19.29
CA ALA A 102 -8.63 6.18 19.81
C ALA A 102 -7.14 5.76 19.78
N GLY A 103 -6.21 6.67 19.47
CA GLY A 103 -4.79 6.39 19.39
C GLY A 103 -4.36 5.65 18.11
N ILE A 104 -5.20 5.63 17.08
CA ILE A 104 -4.95 4.92 15.81
C ILE A 104 -4.71 5.97 14.72
N GLU A 105 -3.55 5.93 14.07
CA GLU A 105 -3.32 6.67 12.84
C GLU A 105 -3.93 5.89 11.66
N PRO A 106 -4.95 6.43 10.96
CA PRO A 106 -5.63 5.70 9.87
C PRO A 106 -4.87 5.82 8.55
N GLU A 107 -3.64 5.31 8.53
CA GLU A 107 -2.78 5.30 7.33
C GLU A 107 -3.04 4.09 6.42
N GLY A 108 -2.45 4.12 5.24
CA GLY A 108 -2.48 3.01 4.29
C GLY A 108 -3.89 2.54 3.99
N TYR A 109 -4.16 1.27 4.28
CA TYR A 109 -5.43 0.61 3.95
C TYR A 109 -6.57 0.85 4.93
N VAL A 110 -6.37 1.51 6.07
CA VAL A 110 -7.38 1.61 7.14
C VAL A 110 -8.71 2.16 6.64
N LEU A 111 -8.68 3.31 5.95
CA LEU A 111 -9.91 3.93 5.43
C LEU A 111 -10.49 3.20 4.22
N TYR A 112 -9.65 2.54 3.42
CA TYR A 112 -10.10 1.66 2.34
C TYR A 112 -10.85 0.45 2.86
N SER A 113 -10.33 -0.20 3.92
CA SER A 113 -10.99 -1.32 4.59
C SER A 113 -12.32 -0.90 5.22
N TYR A 114 -12.35 0.29 5.82
CA TYR A 114 -13.59 0.85 6.37
C TYR A 114 -14.64 1.08 5.26
N ALA A 115 -14.25 1.70 4.15
CA ALA A 115 -15.13 1.90 2.99
C ALA A 115 -15.65 0.58 2.40
N ALA A 116 -14.82 -0.47 2.38
CA ALA A 116 -15.26 -1.79 1.93
C ALA A 116 -16.41 -2.34 2.79
N LEU A 117 -16.35 -2.14 4.11
CA LEU A 117 -17.44 -2.50 5.01
C LEU A 117 -18.70 -1.63 4.81
N GLU A 118 -18.52 -0.33 4.54
CA GLU A 118 -19.66 0.55 4.22
C GLU A 118 -20.36 0.11 2.93
N VAL A 119 -19.59 -0.24 1.89
CA VAL A 119 -20.14 -0.78 0.63
C VAL A 119 -20.88 -2.08 0.89
N PHE A 120 -20.28 -3.02 1.64
CA PHE A 120 -20.91 -4.30 1.93
C PHE A 120 -22.24 -4.11 2.70
N ALA A 121 -22.26 -3.28 3.73
CA ALA A 121 -23.45 -3.03 4.54
C ALA A 121 -24.60 -2.41 3.70
N GLN A 122 -24.28 -1.43 2.86
CA GLN A 122 -25.26 -0.80 1.97
C GLN A 122 -25.76 -1.78 0.91
N ALA A 123 -24.88 -2.58 0.32
CA ALA A 123 -25.25 -3.59 -0.68
C ALA A 123 -26.11 -4.71 -0.08
N ALA A 124 -25.80 -5.17 1.13
CA ALA A 124 -26.61 -6.16 1.85
C ALA A 124 -28.01 -5.63 2.17
N LYS A 125 -28.10 -4.35 2.59
CA LYS A 125 -29.39 -3.68 2.80
C LYS A 125 -30.18 -3.58 1.50
N MET A 126 -29.56 -3.21 0.38
CA MET A 126 -30.21 -3.17 -0.94
C MET A 126 -30.68 -4.56 -1.40
N ALA A 127 -29.89 -5.60 -1.10
CA ALA A 127 -30.23 -6.98 -1.46
C ALA A 127 -31.29 -7.61 -0.54
N GLY A 128 -31.57 -7.02 0.63
CA GLY A 128 -32.38 -7.61 1.69
C GLY A 128 -31.80 -8.94 2.20
N SER A 129 -30.48 -9.14 2.10
CA SER A 129 -29.83 -10.42 2.35
C SER A 129 -28.31 -10.24 2.55
N THR A 130 -27.70 -11.17 3.30
CA THR A 130 -26.25 -11.31 3.41
C THR A 130 -25.68 -12.43 2.51
N ASP A 131 -26.54 -13.07 1.71
CA ASP A 131 -26.08 -14.04 0.69
C ASP A 131 -25.13 -13.35 -0.30
N SER A 132 -23.93 -13.91 -0.48
CA SER A 132 -22.87 -13.30 -1.27
C SER A 132 -23.26 -13.03 -2.72
N ASN A 133 -24.05 -13.91 -3.35
CA ASN A 133 -24.49 -13.74 -4.73
C ASN A 133 -25.50 -12.60 -4.87
N LYS A 134 -26.41 -12.46 -3.89
CA LYS A 134 -27.39 -11.36 -3.88
C LYS A 134 -26.69 -10.02 -3.61
N VAL A 135 -25.77 -9.98 -2.64
CA VAL A 135 -24.99 -8.78 -2.32
C VAL A 135 -24.13 -8.37 -3.51
N MET A 136 -23.42 -9.29 -4.16
CA MET A 136 -22.62 -8.99 -5.35
C MET A 136 -23.46 -8.42 -6.50
N LYS A 137 -24.68 -8.94 -6.72
CA LYS A 137 -25.60 -8.40 -7.73
C LYS A 137 -26.04 -6.97 -7.39
N ALA A 138 -26.24 -6.67 -6.10
CA ALA A 138 -26.54 -5.33 -5.62
C ALA A 138 -25.33 -4.38 -5.79
N MET A 139 -24.13 -4.85 -5.45
CA MET A 139 -22.89 -4.07 -5.63
C MET A 139 -22.65 -3.65 -7.09
N LYS A 140 -22.86 -4.55 -8.04
CA LYS A 140 -22.73 -4.25 -9.49
C LYS A 140 -23.69 -3.18 -10.02
N LYS A 141 -24.77 -2.90 -9.33
CA LYS A 141 -25.82 -1.97 -9.75
C LYS A 141 -25.87 -0.70 -8.89
N GLY A 142 -25.27 -0.74 -7.73
CA GLY A 142 -25.38 0.30 -6.71
C GLY A 142 -24.38 1.43 -6.88
N LYS A 143 -24.70 2.53 -6.19
CA LYS A 143 -23.74 3.59 -5.83
C LYS A 143 -23.73 3.66 -4.31
N PHE A 144 -22.56 3.75 -3.73
CA PHE A 144 -22.32 3.61 -2.30
C PHE A 144 -21.63 4.85 -1.76
N ASN A 145 -22.23 5.50 -0.79
CA ASN A 145 -21.64 6.64 -0.12
C ASN A 145 -20.71 6.14 0.97
N THR A 146 -19.43 6.47 0.86
CA THR A 146 -18.38 5.99 1.76
C THR A 146 -17.47 7.12 2.20
N VAL A 147 -16.59 6.84 3.14
CA VAL A 147 -15.51 7.78 3.55
C VAL A 147 -14.53 8.11 2.41
N LEU A 148 -14.58 7.38 1.31
CA LEU A 148 -13.79 7.66 0.10
C LEU A 148 -14.60 8.46 -0.95
N GLY A 149 -15.81 8.86 -0.62
CA GLY A 149 -16.78 9.42 -1.54
C GLY A 149 -17.75 8.38 -2.08
N THR A 150 -18.48 8.74 -3.14
CA THR A 150 -19.46 7.84 -3.76
C THR A 150 -18.75 6.85 -4.69
N LEU A 151 -18.87 5.56 -4.38
CA LEU A 151 -18.28 4.48 -5.14
C LEU A 151 -19.31 3.73 -5.99
N SER A 152 -18.85 3.24 -7.13
CA SER A 152 -19.58 2.27 -7.98
C SER A 152 -18.57 1.28 -8.57
N PHE A 153 -19.10 0.23 -9.21
CA PHE A 153 -18.28 -0.82 -9.81
C PHE A 153 -18.64 -1.00 -11.28
N ASP A 154 -17.64 -1.23 -12.11
CA ASP A 154 -17.85 -1.53 -13.52
C ASP A 154 -18.28 -2.99 -13.75
N LYS A 155 -18.39 -3.42 -15.01
CA LYS A 155 -18.79 -4.79 -15.38
C LYS A 155 -17.80 -5.85 -14.90
N LYS A 156 -16.50 -5.50 -14.79
CA LYS A 156 -15.44 -6.37 -14.29
C LYS A 156 -15.46 -6.46 -12.77
N GLY A 157 -15.97 -5.42 -12.09
CA GLY A 157 -15.92 -5.23 -10.65
C GLY A 157 -14.84 -4.25 -10.21
N ASP A 158 -14.23 -3.52 -11.16
CA ASP A 158 -13.27 -2.48 -10.84
C ASP A 158 -14.02 -1.28 -10.24
N VAL A 159 -13.46 -0.73 -9.17
CA VAL A 159 -14.06 0.40 -8.44
C VAL A 159 -13.80 1.72 -9.15
N SER A 160 -14.76 2.66 -9.07
CA SER A 160 -14.68 4.01 -9.64
C SER A 160 -13.80 4.97 -8.84
N LEU A 161 -12.63 4.52 -8.39
CA LEU A 161 -11.65 5.37 -7.71
C LEU A 161 -10.52 5.79 -8.68
N PRO A 162 -9.81 6.89 -8.37
CA PRO A 162 -8.58 7.23 -9.08
C PRO A 162 -7.58 6.08 -9.03
N GLY A 163 -6.79 5.95 -10.10
CA GLY A 163 -5.69 4.99 -10.16
C GLY A 163 -4.59 5.29 -9.12
N TYR A 164 -3.58 4.43 -9.09
CA TYR A 164 -2.43 4.61 -8.21
C TYR A 164 -1.62 5.85 -8.59
N VAL A 165 -1.03 6.47 -7.56
CA VAL A 165 -0.08 7.57 -7.66
C VAL A 165 1.26 7.16 -7.07
N TRP A 166 2.31 7.92 -7.36
CA TRP A 166 3.63 7.72 -6.78
C TRP A 166 3.73 8.40 -5.42
N TYR A 167 4.41 7.72 -4.52
CA TYR A 167 4.86 8.25 -3.23
C TYR A 167 6.37 8.04 -3.08
N GLU A 168 6.98 8.92 -2.33
CA GLU A 168 8.38 8.83 -1.92
C GLU A 168 8.48 8.96 -0.40
N TRP A 169 9.22 8.04 0.22
CA TRP A 169 9.57 8.15 1.63
C TRP A 169 10.60 9.26 1.84
N SER A 170 10.32 10.19 2.75
CA SER A 170 11.21 11.29 3.11
C SER A 170 10.99 11.72 4.55
N LYS A 171 12.06 11.73 5.34
CA LYS A 171 12.08 12.21 6.74
C LYS A 171 10.97 11.60 7.61
N GLY A 172 10.77 10.30 7.49
CA GLY A 172 9.79 9.57 8.30
C GLY A 172 8.34 9.63 7.81
N ASN A 173 8.09 10.31 6.68
CA ASN A 173 6.78 10.40 6.06
C ASN A 173 6.87 10.06 4.57
N TYR A 174 5.74 9.78 3.96
CA TYR A 174 5.62 9.64 2.51
C TYR A 174 4.71 10.73 1.94
N LYS A 175 5.01 11.19 0.76
CA LYS A 175 4.30 12.24 0.04
C LYS A 175 4.28 11.98 -1.46
#